data_47e6412844b30846ab1a12c7acd32dc6
#
_entry.id   47e6412844b30846ab1a12c7acd32dc6
#
_cell.length_a   1.000
_cell.length_b   1.000
_cell.length_c   1.000
_cell.angle_alpha   90.00
_cell.angle_beta   90.00
_cell.angle_gamma   90.00
#
_symmetry.space_group_name_H-M   'P 1'
#
loop_
_entity.id
_entity.type
_entity.pdbx_description
1 polymer ?
#
loop_
_entity_poly.entity_id
_entity_poly.type
_entity_poly.pdbx_seq_one_letter_code
_entity_poly.pdbx_strand_id
1 'polypeptide(L)'
;MLRLGREKKELSIINDQRGCPTYAGDIAQAIIEMIKIKTSCGIYHFCGDKEVSWYEFAEHIFKKAVDANIISRPPSLNAITTEAYPTAAKRPSYSSLNCTKMKVIGINPSNWMYALENVLAKL
;
A
#
# COMPACT_ATOMS: atom_id res chain seq x y z
N MET A 1 10.71 -3.17 2.97
CA MET A 1 10.83 -4.17 1.88
C MET A 1 12.19 -4.11 1.19
N LEU A 2 12.56 -3.04 0.49
CA LEU A 2 13.81 -2.97 -0.33
C LEU A 2 15.07 -3.28 0.46
N ARG A 3 15.24 -2.75 1.68
CA ARG A 3 16.37 -3.08 2.55
C ARG A 3 16.48 -4.59 2.78
N LEU A 4 15.39 -5.23 3.16
CA LEU A 4 15.36 -6.67 3.37
C LEU A 4 15.64 -7.47 2.09
N GLY A 5 15.13 -7.00 0.93
CA GLY A 5 15.39 -7.64 -0.35
C GLY A 5 16.84 -7.55 -0.83
N ARG A 6 17.60 -6.54 -0.35
CA ARG A 6 19.05 -6.45 -0.58
C ARG A 6 19.85 -7.38 0.34
N GLU A 7 19.38 -7.57 1.56
CA GLU A 7 20.07 -8.35 2.60
C GLU A 7 19.78 -9.86 2.54
N LYS A 8 18.57 -10.22 2.10
CA LYS A 8 18.07 -11.60 2.15
C LYS A 8 17.75 -12.13 0.76
N LYS A 9 18.09 -13.39 0.53
CA LYS A 9 17.75 -14.10 -0.72
C LYS A 9 16.29 -14.54 -0.75
N GLU A 10 15.65 -14.67 0.42
CA GLU A 10 14.31 -15.20 0.60
C GLU A 10 13.56 -14.42 1.69
N LEU A 11 12.29 -14.13 1.47
CA LEU A 11 11.42 -13.40 2.39
C LEU A 11 10.07 -14.12 2.50
N SER A 12 9.64 -14.36 3.74
CA SER A 12 8.28 -14.86 4.04
C SER A 12 7.35 -13.68 4.29
N ILE A 13 6.26 -13.61 3.53
CA ILE A 13 5.33 -12.47 3.55
C ILE A 13 3.89 -12.98 3.74
N ILE A 14 3.15 -12.32 4.62
CA ILE A 14 1.75 -12.64 4.91
C ILE A 14 0.86 -12.42 3.69
N ASN A 15 0.04 -13.43 3.34
CA ASN A 15 -0.84 -13.40 2.17
C ASN A 15 -2.33 -13.42 2.51
N ASP A 16 -2.69 -13.66 3.75
CA ASP A 16 -4.09 -13.73 4.24
C ASP A 16 -4.57 -12.44 4.92
N GLN A 17 -3.76 -11.37 4.90
CA GLN A 17 -4.17 -10.03 5.30
C GLN A 17 -4.28 -9.15 4.07
N ARG A 18 -5.48 -8.62 3.82
CA ARG A 18 -5.79 -7.79 2.66
C ARG A 18 -6.12 -6.36 3.05
N GLY A 19 -5.73 -5.41 2.20
CA GLY A 19 -5.98 -3.99 2.40
C GLY A 19 -5.54 -3.19 1.17
N CYS A 20 -5.70 -1.88 1.24
CA CYS A 20 -5.33 -0.98 0.16
C CYS A 20 -4.08 -0.18 0.55
N PRO A 21 -2.90 -0.45 -0.04
CA PRO A 21 -1.73 0.42 0.15
C PRO A 21 -2.10 1.86 -0.17
N THR A 22 -1.69 2.80 0.67
CA THR A 22 -2.09 4.19 0.55
C THR A 22 -0.87 5.09 0.70
N TYR A 23 -0.65 5.96 -0.28
CA TYR A 23 0.44 6.92 -0.22
C TYR A 23 0.09 8.09 0.69
N ALA A 24 0.96 8.40 1.64
CA ALA A 24 0.73 9.47 2.61
C ALA A 24 0.58 10.86 1.95
N GLY A 25 1.26 11.09 0.82
CA GLY A 25 1.10 12.32 0.03
C GLY A 25 -0.31 12.48 -0.52
N ASP A 26 -0.95 11.40 -0.98
CA ASP A 26 -2.33 11.44 -1.48
C ASP A 26 -3.33 11.68 -0.34
N ILE A 27 -3.06 11.15 0.88
CA ILE A 27 -3.86 11.46 2.07
C ILE A 27 -3.77 12.96 2.38
N ALA A 28 -2.57 13.53 2.38
CA ALA A 28 -2.36 14.95 2.64
C ALA A 28 -3.08 15.81 1.59
N GLN A 29 -2.97 15.45 0.31
CA GLN A 29 -3.66 16.14 -0.78
C GLN A 29 -5.19 16.06 -0.61
N ALA A 30 -5.73 14.88 -0.31
CA ALA A 30 -7.15 14.70 -0.06
C ALA A 30 -7.67 15.59 1.08
N ILE A 31 -6.92 15.71 2.18
CA ILE A 31 -7.26 16.60 3.30
C ILE A 31 -7.28 18.07 2.85
N ILE A 32 -6.27 18.52 2.09
CA ILE A 32 -6.20 19.89 1.56
C ILE A 32 -7.39 20.18 0.65
N GLU A 33 -7.75 19.24 -0.21
CA GLU A 33 -8.90 19.39 -1.13
C GLU A 33 -10.21 19.47 -0.35
N MET A 34 -10.44 18.62 0.66
CA MET A 34 -11.62 18.70 1.53
C MET A 34 -11.76 20.06 2.20
N ILE A 35 -10.65 20.65 2.65
CA ILE A 35 -10.64 22.00 3.26
C ILE A 35 -11.03 23.06 2.21
N LYS A 36 -10.44 23.00 1.00
CA LYS A 36 -10.71 23.96 -0.09
C LYS A 36 -12.18 23.97 -0.52
N ILE A 37 -12.78 22.78 -0.68
CA ILE A 37 -14.19 22.65 -1.05
C ILE A 37 -15.16 22.81 0.12
N LYS A 38 -14.66 23.09 1.32
CA LYS A 38 -15.46 23.27 2.55
C LYS A 38 -16.41 22.08 2.77
N THR A 39 -15.87 20.88 2.71
CA THR A 39 -16.63 19.64 2.91
C THR A 39 -17.43 19.66 4.20
N SER A 40 -18.68 19.16 4.19
CA SER A 40 -19.50 19.05 5.40
C SER A 40 -18.83 18.16 6.46
N CYS A 41 -19.06 18.47 7.74
CA CYS A 41 -18.57 17.65 8.84
C CYS A 41 -19.06 16.20 8.74
N GLY A 42 -18.22 15.26 9.15
CA GLY A 42 -18.57 13.85 9.15
C GLY A 42 -17.36 12.93 9.03
N ILE A 43 -17.63 11.62 8.95
CA ILE A 43 -16.61 10.61 8.78
C ILE A 43 -16.45 10.34 7.28
N TYR A 44 -15.21 10.40 6.83
CA TYR A 44 -14.78 10.08 5.45
C TYR A 44 -13.68 9.03 5.51
N HIS A 45 -13.74 8.06 4.60
CA HIS A 45 -12.72 7.02 4.47
C HIS A 45 -11.92 7.26 3.20
N PHE A 46 -10.60 7.14 3.31
CA PHE A 46 -9.68 7.28 2.19
C PHE A 46 -8.62 6.17 2.25
N CYS A 47 -8.42 5.47 1.15
CA CYS A 47 -7.37 4.46 1.00
C CYS A 47 -6.97 4.32 -0.47
N GLY A 48 -6.09 3.35 -0.77
CA GLY A 48 -5.70 3.00 -2.12
C GLY A 48 -6.87 2.49 -2.97
N ASP A 49 -6.72 2.61 -4.28
CA ASP A 49 -7.73 2.25 -5.29
C ASP A 49 -7.88 0.75 -5.52
N LYS A 50 -6.86 -0.04 -5.18
CA LYS A 50 -6.82 -1.49 -5.38
C LYS A 50 -6.42 -2.22 -4.11
N GLU A 51 -7.19 -3.26 -3.81
CA GLU A 51 -6.92 -4.17 -2.71
C GLU A 51 -5.88 -5.21 -3.10
N VAL A 52 -4.96 -5.46 -2.19
CA VAL A 52 -3.92 -6.49 -2.32
C VAL A 52 -3.58 -7.08 -0.94
N SER A 53 -2.97 -8.27 -0.93
CA SER A 53 -2.31 -8.79 0.27
C SER A 53 -0.94 -8.13 0.48
N TRP A 54 -0.34 -8.32 1.65
CA TRP A 54 1.05 -7.91 1.86
C TRP A 54 2.02 -8.63 0.93
N TYR A 55 1.73 -9.90 0.57
CA TYR A 55 2.51 -10.67 -0.38
C TYR A 55 2.44 -10.06 -1.77
N GLU A 56 1.23 -9.83 -2.30
CA GLU A 56 1.01 -9.20 -3.61
C GLU A 56 1.65 -7.79 -3.67
N PHE A 57 1.53 -7.01 -2.59
CA PHE A 57 2.19 -5.70 -2.51
C PHE A 57 3.72 -5.80 -2.57
N ALA A 58 4.32 -6.79 -1.90
CA ALA A 58 5.76 -7.04 -1.96
C ALA A 58 6.21 -7.44 -3.36
N GLU A 59 5.45 -8.30 -4.07
CA GLU A 59 5.73 -8.65 -5.48
C GLU A 59 5.78 -7.40 -6.36
N HIS A 60 4.80 -6.50 -6.23
CA HIS A 60 4.78 -5.23 -6.97
C HIS A 60 5.99 -4.35 -6.65
N ILE A 61 6.35 -4.21 -5.36
CA ILE A 61 7.53 -3.42 -4.95
C ILE A 61 8.80 -3.97 -5.58
N PHE A 62 9.04 -5.28 -5.49
CA PHE A 62 10.28 -5.87 -5.99
C PHE A 62 10.34 -5.87 -7.52
N LYS A 63 9.21 -6.14 -8.20
CA LYS A 63 9.13 -6.03 -9.65
C LYS A 63 9.51 -4.62 -10.12
N LYS A 64 8.87 -3.59 -9.57
CA LYS A 64 9.15 -2.19 -9.93
C LYS A 64 10.56 -1.74 -9.55
N ALA A 65 11.12 -2.26 -8.46
CA ALA A 65 12.49 -1.97 -8.07
C ALA A 65 13.53 -2.57 -9.02
N VAL A 66 13.25 -3.74 -9.62
CA VAL A 66 14.09 -4.33 -10.68
C VAL A 66 13.95 -3.51 -11.96
N ASP A 67 12.73 -3.20 -12.39
CA ASP A 67 12.45 -2.38 -13.58
C ASP A 67 13.15 -1.02 -13.52
N ALA A 68 13.25 -0.42 -12.31
CA ALA A 68 13.94 0.84 -12.06
C ALA A 68 15.46 0.69 -11.78
N ASN A 69 16.03 -0.52 -11.90
CA ASN A 69 17.43 -0.83 -11.61
C ASN A 69 17.89 -0.49 -10.16
N ILE A 70 16.96 -0.42 -9.19
CA ILE A 70 17.27 -0.18 -7.77
C ILE A 70 17.86 -1.43 -7.11
N ILE A 71 17.43 -2.60 -7.57
CA ILE A 71 17.98 -3.91 -7.21
C ILE A 71 18.21 -4.74 -8.49
N SER A 72 19.25 -5.55 -8.50
CA SER A 72 19.61 -6.38 -9.67
C SER A 72 18.71 -7.61 -9.82
N ARG A 73 18.16 -8.13 -8.73
CA ARG A 73 17.25 -9.29 -8.70
C ARG A 73 16.33 -9.22 -7.49
N PRO A 74 15.08 -9.68 -7.61
CA PRO A 74 14.19 -9.76 -6.46
C PRO A 74 14.61 -10.93 -5.55
N PRO A 75 14.33 -10.87 -4.24
CA PRO A 75 14.38 -12.05 -3.37
C PRO A 75 13.29 -13.06 -3.77
N SER A 76 13.48 -14.33 -3.43
CA SER A 76 12.39 -15.31 -3.45
C SER A 76 11.33 -14.93 -2.41
N LEU A 77 10.06 -14.92 -2.80
CA LEU A 77 8.96 -14.58 -1.90
C LEU A 77 8.16 -15.85 -1.56
N ASN A 78 8.00 -16.13 -0.27
CA ASN A 78 7.17 -17.21 0.24
C ASN A 78 5.92 -16.65 0.87
N ALA A 79 4.76 -17.02 0.34
CA ALA A 79 3.48 -16.70 0.93
C ALA A 79 3.27 -17.50 2.23
N ILE A 80 2.97 -16.81 3.32
CA ILE A 80 2.66 -17.42 4.62
C ILE A 80 1.34 -16.89 5.18
N THR A 81 0.78 -17.60 6.17
CA THR A 81 -0.40 -17.15 6.91
C THR A 81 -0.02 -16.22 8.06
N THR A 82 -1.00 -15.47 8.58
CA THR A 82 -0.84 -14.65 9.79
C THR A 82 -0.35 -15.47 10.99
N GLU A 83 -0.81 -16.69 11.12
CA GLU A 83 -0.43 -17.61 12.21
C GLU A 83 1.06 -18.00 12.16
N ALA A 84 1.61 -18.10 10.94
CA ALA A 84 3.04 -18.40 10.75
C ALA A 84 3.96 -17.20 11.06
N TYR A 85 3.39 -15.99 11.27
CA TYR A 85 4.12 -14.77 11.58
C TYR A 85 3.56 -14.09 12.84
N PRO A 86 3.79 -14.63 14.04
CA PRO A 86 3.23 -14.08 15.27
C PRO A 86 3.74 -12.65 15.52
N THR A 87 2.79 -11.75 15.80
CA THR A 87 3.06 -10.35 16.16
C THR A 87 2.33 -9.98 17.45
N ALA A 88 2.86 -9.01 18.20
CA ALA A 88 2.23 -8.55 19.44
C ALA A 88 0.82 -7.96 19.23
N ALA A 89 0.56 -7.36 18.06
CA ALA A 89 -0.74 -6.80 17.72
C ALA A 89 -1.53 -7.77 16.84
N LYS A 90 -2.77 -8.06 17.22
CA LYS A 90 -3.72 -8.80 16.38
C LYS A 90 -4.18 -7.89 15.24
N ARG A 91 -3.77 -8.20 14.02
CA ARG A 91 -4.15 -7.44 12.82
C ARG A 91 -5.41 -8.05 12.18
N PRO A 92 -6.32 -7.23 11.64
CA PRO A 92 -7.48 -7.75 10.91
C PRO A 92 -7.01 -8.42 9.61
N SER A 93 -7.73 -9.46 9.20
CA SER A 93 -7.52 -10.12 7.90
C SER A 93 -7.98 -9.23 6.73
N TYR A 94 -8.85 -8.26 6.99
CA TYR A 94 -9.40 -7.34 6.00
C TYR A 94 -9.45 -5.91 6.53
N SER A 95 -8.82 -4.98 5.81
CA SER A 95 -8.69 -3.57 6.22
C SER A 95 -8.99 -2.57 5.09
N SER A 96 -9.60 -3.03 3.97
CA SER A 96 -10.02 -2.14 2.88
C SER A 96 -11.18 -1.25 3.32
N LEU A 97 -11.19 0.00 2.88
CA LEU A 97 -12.18 1.00 3.24
C LEU A 97 -13.08 1.35 2.05
N ASN A 98 -14.35 1.60 2.33
CA ASN A 98 -15.27 2.13 1.32
C ASN A 98 -15.09 3.64 1.14
N CYS A 99 -14.52 4.04 0.01
CA CYS A 99 -14.23 5.44 -0.34
C CYS A 99 -15.37 6.12 -1.14
N THR A 100 -16.56 5.54 -1.24
CA THR A 100 -17.67 6.09 -2.05
C THR A 100 -17.99 7.53 -1.67
N LYS A 101 -18.02 7.86 -0.37
CA LYS A 101 -18.30 9.22 0.11
C LYS A 101 -17.24 10.24 -0.34
N MET A 102 -15.97 9.83 -0.43
CA MET A 102 -14.91 10.67 -0.99
C MET A 102 -15.09 10.88 -2.50
N LYS A 103 -15.43 9.82 -3.24
CA LYS A 103 -15.69 9.92 -4.69
C LYS A 103 -16.85 10.85 -5.01
N VAL A 104 -17.92 10.84 -4.21
CA VAL A 104 -19.10 11.73 -4.38
C VAL A 104 -18.70 13.20 -4.29
N ILE A 105 -17.72 13.57 -3.48
CA ILE A 105 -17.20 14.95 -3.37
C ILE A 105 -16.05 15.24 -4.34
N GLY A 106 -15.80 14.34 -5.30
CA GLY A 106 -14.79 14.53 -6.36
C GLY A 106 -13.36 14.11 -5.99
N ILE A 107 -13.15 13.48 -4.83
CA ILE A 107 -11.83 13.03 -4.37
C ILE A 107 -11.69 11.52 -4.61
N ASN A 108 -10.83 11.15 -5.55
CA ASN A 108 -10.59 9.74 -5.89
C ASN A 108 -9.62 9.07 -4.91
N PRO A 109 -9.73 7.72 -4.70
CA PRO A 109 -8.77 6.94 -3.95
C PRO A 109 -7.34 7.09 -4.47
N SER A 110 -6.35 6.83 -3.60
CA SER A 110 -4.93 6.85 -3.96
C SER A 110 -4.60 5.80 -5.03
N ASN A 111 -4.03 6.21 -6.16
CA ASN A 111 -3.44 5.27 -7.12
C ASN A 111 -2.06 4.84 -6.57
N TRP A 112 -2.08 3.84 -5.69
CA TRP A 112 -0.87 3.41 -5.00
C TRP A 112 0.20 2.83 -5.93
N MET A 113 -0.18 2.26 -7.08
CA MET A 113 0.80 1.75 -8.05
C MET A 113 1.61 2.89 -8.66
N TYR A 114 0.93 3.96 -9.08
CA TYR A 114 1.58 5.18 -9.57
C TYR A 114 2.42 5.87 -8.48
N ALA A 115 1.88 5.95 -7.27
CA ALA A 115 2.61 6.50 -6.13
C ALA A 115 3.87 5.69 -5.80
N LEU A 116 3.82 4.35 -5.89
CA LEU A 116 4.97 3.48 -5.70
C LEU A 116 6.08 3.78 -6.72
N GLU A 117 5.74 3.94 -8.00
CA GLU A 117 6.72 4.32 -9.04
C GLU A 117 7.39 5.66 -8.73
N ASN A 118 6.61 6.66 -8.33
CA ASN A 118 7.13 7.98 -7.94
C ASN A 118 8.02 7.94 -6.70
N VAL A 119 7.74 7.05 -5.74
CA VAL A 119 8.59 6.86 -4.56
C VAL A 119 9.89 6.17 -4.95
N LEU A 120 9.83 5.12 -5.77
CA LEU A 120 11.02 4.41 -6.23
C LEU A 120 11.94 5.29 -7.07
N ALA A 121 11.39 6.16 -7.90
CA ALA A 121 12.18 7.11 -8.72
C ALA A 121 12.99 8.13 -7.91
N LYS A 122 12.73 8.25 -6.60
CA LYS A 122 13.44 9.17 -5.69
C LYS A 122 14.54 8.47 -4.85
N LEU A 123 14.71 7.17 -5.02
CA LEU A 123 15.69 6.35 -4.32
C LEU A 123 16.96 6.14 -5.14
#